data_58cc122b51cee3d10b77a02f25d2de95
#
_entry.id   58cc122b51cee3d10b77a02f25d2de95
#
_cell.length_a   1.000
_cell.length_b   1.000
_cell.length_c   1.000
_cell.angle_alpha   90.00
_cell.angle_beta   90.00
_cell.angle_gamma   90.00
#
_symmetry.space_group_name_H-M   'P 1'
#
loop_
_entity.id
_entity.type
_entity.pdbx_description
1 polymer ?
#
loop_
_entity_poly.entity_id
_entity_poly.type
_entity_poly.pdbx_seq_one_letter_code
_entity_poly.pdbx_strand_id
1 'polypeptide(L)'
;MVQLNIVRKMKPGSAAAFIASFQKCKESTVKEPGCIDYSIYQSVEDSTVLFIAETWKNEGELAKHGETEHLKIHAAETKDMGDPNGKGNFQKIYICPKANQK
;
A
#
# COMPACT_ATOMS: atom_id res chain seq x y z
N MET A 1 11.20 -11.90 4.02
CA MET A 1 10.02 -11.17 3.54
C MET A 1 9.80 -9.91 4.34
N VAL A 2 9.23 -8.94 3.69
CA VAL A 2 8.85 -7.67 4.34
C VAL A 2 7.37 -7.47 4.11
N GLN A 3 6.64 -7.16 5.17
CA GLN A 3 5.22 -6.81 5.07
C GLN A 3 5.04 -5.36 5.47
N LEU A 4 4.30 -4.61 4.64
CA LEU A 4 4.02 -3.21 4.84
C LEU A 4 2.53 -3.06 5.10
N ASN A 5 2.19 -2.52 6.25
CA ASN A 5 0.78 -2.29 6.63
C ASN A 5 0.57 -0.80 6.78
N ILE A 6 -0.37 -0.26 6.03
CA ILE A 6 -0.63 1.18 6.03
C ILE A 6 -2.11 1.41 6.26
N VAL A 7 -2.44 2.17 7.30
CA VAL A 7 -3.82 2.61 7.53
C VAL A 7 -3.91 4.06 7.05
N ARG A 8 -4.87 4.35 6.19
CA ARG A 8 -5.07 5.68 5.64
C ARG A 8 -6.47 6.17 5.95
N LYS A 9 -6.56 7.39 6.47
CA LYS A 9 -7.83 8.07 6.64
C LYS A 9 -8.00 9.02 5.47
N MET A 10 -9.11 8.86 4.73
CA MET A 10 -9.35 9.65 3.54
C MET A 10 -10.30 10.80 3.83
N LYS A 11 -10.25 11.84 3.01
CA LYS A 11 -11.27 12.89 3.04
C LYS A 11 -12.62 12.27 2.70
N PRO A 12 -13.71 12.79 3.28
CA PRO A 12 -15.04 12.30 2.91
C PRO A 12 -15.22 12.35 1.39
N GLY A 13 -15.68 11.25 0.84
CA GLY A 13 -15.92 11.15 -0.60
C GLY A 13 -14.71 10.77 -1.45
N SER A 14 -13.52 10.65 -0.86
CA SER A 14 -12.31 10.36 -1.64
C SER A 14 -11.94 8.88 -1.68
N ALA A 15 -12.52 8.06 -0.80
CA ALA A 15 -12.08 6.66 -0.69
C ALA A 15 -12.24 5.89 -1.99
N ALA A 16 -13.37 6.06 -2.68
CA ALA A 16 -13.61 5.32 -3.92
C ALA A 16 -12.58 5.69 -5.00
N ALA A 17 -12.25 6.97 -5.12
CA ALA A 17 -11.27 7.40 -6.10
C ALA A 17 -9.86 6.91 -5.75
N PHE A 18 -9.54 6.89 -4.46
CA PHE A 18 -8.26 6.36 -4.01
C PHE A 18 -8.15 4.88 -4.34
N ILE A 19 -9.21 4.12 -4.05
CA ILE A 19 -9.23 2.68 -4.32
C ILE A 19 -9.08 2.42 -5.83
N ALA A 20 -9.76 3.21 -6.67
CA ALA A 20 -9.65 3.04 -8.12
C ALA A 20 -8.21 3.30 -8.60
N SER A 21 -7.56 4.33 -8.08
CA SER A 21 -6.18 4.63 -8.43
C SER A 21 -5.24 3.53 -7.95
N PHE A 22 -5.48 3.00 -6.75
CA PHE A 22 -4.70 1.89 -6.20
C PHE A 22 -4.82 0.65 -7.08
N GLN A 23 -6.05 0.32 -7.51
CA GLN A 23 -6.27 -0.87 -8.33
C GLN A 23 -5.56 -0.74 -9.68
N LYS A 24 -5.53 0.46 -10.24
CA LYS A 24 -4.80 0.69 -11.48
C LYS A 24 -3.30 0.50 -11.28
N CYS A 25 -2.78 1.02 -10.19
CA CYS A 25 -1.37 0.85 -9.83
C CYS A 25 -1.05 -0.63 -9.62
N LYS A 26 -1.97 -1.36 -9.02
CA LYS A 26 -1.79 -2.78 -8.73
C LYS A 26 -1.55 -3.60 -9.99
N GLU A 27 -2.17 -3.24 -11.11
CA GLU A 27 -1.99 -3.98 -12.36
C GLU A 27 -0.51 -4.09 -12.75
N SER A 28 0.26 -3.04 -12.50
CA SER A 28 1.70 -3.06 -12.78
C SER A 28 2.49 -3.59 -11.59
N THR A 29 2.05 -3.29 -10.38
CA THR A 29 2.78 -3.68 -9.17
C THR A 29 2.90 -5.19 -9.04
N VAL A 30 1.84 -5.93 -9.35
CA VAL A 30 1.88 -7.39 -9.20
C VAL A 30 2.82 -8.06 -10.18
N LYS A 31 3.27 -7.32 -11.20
CA LYS A 31 4.26 -7.84 -12.16
C LYS A 31 5.69 -7.58 -11.71
N GLU A 32 5.90 -6.83 -10.66
CA GLU A 32 7.23 -6.58 -10.14
C GLU A 32 7.78 -7.87 -9.53
N PRO A 33 9.06 -8.22 -9.78
CA PRO A 33 9.58 -9.53 -9.39
C PRO A 33 9.48 -9.86 -7.91
N GLY A 34 9.53 -8.87 -7.06
CA GLY A 34 9.51 -9.11 -5.62
C GLY A 34 8.15 -8.97 -4.97
N CYS A 35 7.09 -8.69 -5.75
CA CYS A 35 5.77 -8.48 -5.18
C CYS A 35 5.09 -9.81 -4.87
N ILE A 36 4.77 -10.03 -3.60
CA ILE A 36 4.07 -11.25 -3.18
C ILE A 36 2.59 -10.96 -2.99
N ASP A 37 2.26 -9.81 -2.38
CA ASP A 37 0.87 -9.40 -2.16
C ASP A 37 0.79 -7.88 -2.21
N TYR A 38 -0.28 -7.36 -2.78
CA TYR A 38 -0.51 -5.92 -2.89
C TYR A 38 -2.02 -5.72 -2.86
N SER A 39 -2.56 -5.43 -1.67
CA SER A 39 -4.00 -5.47 -1.45
C SER A 39 -4.48 -4.24 -0.70
N ILE A 40 -5.74 -3.87 -0.95
CA ILE A 40 -6.37 -2.76 -0.26
C ILE A 40 -7.72 -3.22 0.30
N TYR A 41 -8.04 -2.74 1.50
CA TYR A 41 -9.26 -3.08 2.21
C TYR A 41 -9.91 -1.80 2.71
N GLN A 42 -11.21 -1.82 2.85
CA GLN A 42 -11.96 -0.69 3.37
C GLN A 42 -12.64 -1.13 4.67
N SER A 43 -12.56 -0.26 5.68
CA SER A 43 -13.19 -0.57 6.98
C SER A 43 -14.70 -0.70 6.82
N VAL A 44 -15.27 -1.71 7.47
CA VAL A 44 -16.73 -1.87 7.47
C VAL A 44 -17.41 -0.90 8.41
N GLU A 45 -16.65 -0.28 9.31
CA GLU A 45 -17.19 0.67 10.29
C GLU A 45 -17.07 2.11 9.85
N ASP A 46 -16.10 2.41 8.96
CA ASP A 46 -15.84 3.78 8.53
C ASP A 46 -15.32 3.73 7.11
N SER A 47 -16.15 4.10 6.15
CA SER A 47 -15.80 3.99 4.73
C SER A 47 -14.65 4.91 4.32
N THR A 48 -14.25 5.85 5.17
CA THR A 48 -13.11 6.71 4.87
C THR A 48 -11.77 6.10 5.31
N VAL A 49 -11.81 4.97 6.01
CA VAL A 49 -10.60 4.32 6.50
C VAL A 49 -10.25 3.16 5.59
N LEU A 50 -9.01 3.19 5.07
CA LEU A 50 -8.48 2.17 4.18
C LEU A 50 -7.27 1.52 4.81
N PHE A 51 -7.08 0.24 4.52
CA PHE A 51 -5.93 -0.52 4.97
C PHE A 51 -5.23 -1.11 3.75
N ILE A 52 -3.95 -0.82 3.61
CA ILE A 52 -3.14 -1.34 2.51
C ILE A 52 -2.18 -2.37 3.10
N ALA A 53 -2.17 -3.56 2.50
CA ALA A 53 -1.28 -4.64 2.91
C ALA A 53 -0.41 -5.01 1.72
N GLU A 54 0.91 -4.91 1.90
CA GLU A 54 1.87 -5.25 0.87
C GLU A 54 2.85 -6.26 1.44
N THR A 55 3.20 -7.27 0.66
CA THR A 55 4.23 -8.22 1.04
C THR A 55 5.25 -8.29 -0.07
N TRP A 56 6.51 -8.12 0.29
CA TRP A 56 7.61 -8.08 -0.66
C TRP A 56 8.66 -9.13 -0.28
N LYS A 57 9.33 -9.65 -1.29
CA LYS A 57 10.33 -10.69 -1.11
C LYS A 57 11.44 -10.23 -0.16
N ASN A 58 11.90 -9.00 -0.32
CA ASN A 58 12.94 -8.43 0.53
C ASN A 58 12.88 -6.90 0.44
N GLU A 59 13.71 -6.26 1.25
CA GLU A 59 13.76 -4.80 1.35
C GLU A 59 14.17 -4.15 0.03
N GLY A 60 15.08 -4.78 -0.71
CA GLY A 60 15.52 -4.25 -2.00
C GLY A 60 14.40 -4.18 -3.01
N GLU A 61 13.55 -5.19 -3.06
CA GLU A 61 12.43 -5.18 -3.99
C GLU A 61 11.39 -4.14 -3.60
N LEU A 62 11.17 -3.97 -2.31
CA LEU A 62 10.27 -2.91 -1.84
C LEU A 62 10.82 -1.53 -2.24
N ALA A 63 12.12 -1.33 -2.07
CA ALA A 63 12.75 -0.06 -2.45
C ALA A 63 12.58 0.23 -3.94
N LYS A 64 12.73 -0.80 -4.79
CA LYS A 64 12.54 -0.64 -6.23
C LYS A 64 11.10 -0.24 -6.55
N HIS A 65 10.13 -0.81 -5.82
CA HIS A 65 8.73 -0.44 -6.01
C HIS A 65 8.53 1.05 -5.80
N GLY A 66 9.19 1.62 -4.79
CA GLY A 66 9.06 3.04 -4.48
C GLY A 66 9.52 3.96 -5.61
N GLU A 67 10.30 3.44 -6.56
CA GLU A 67 10.83 4.23 -7.65
C GLU A 67 10.14 3.98 -8.98
N THR A 68 9.09 3.16 -8.99
CA THR A 68 8.40 2.84 -10.22
C THR A 68 7.52 3.98 -10.69
N GLU A 69 7.34 4.03 -12.01
CA GLU A 69 6.48 5.05 -12.62
C GLU A 69 5.04 4.89 -12.18
N HIS A 70 4.55 3.65 -12.11
CA HIS A 70 3.14 3.45 -11.73
C HIS A 70 2.87 3.87 -10.30
N LEU A 71 3.83 3.73 -9.38
CA LEU A 71 3.62 4.22 -8.03
C LEU A 71 3.64 5.74 -7.99
N LYS A 72 4.53 6.36 -8.76
CA LYS A 72 4.58 7.82 -8.83
C LYS A 72 3.29 8.41 -9.38
N ILE A 73 2.71 7.76 -10.37
CA ILE A 73 1.42 8.18 -10.92
C ILE A 73 0.33 8.09 -9.87
N HIS A 74 0.27 6.95 -9.16
CA HIS A 74 -0.71 6.76 -8.09
C HIS A 74 -0.54 7.83 -7.00
N ALA A 75 0.70 8.08 -6.59
CA ALA A 75 0.98 9.09 -5.56
C ALA A 75 0.51 10.47 -6.00
N ALA A 76 0.77 10.82 -7.27
CA ALA A 76 0.35 12.13 -7.79
C ALA A 76 -1.17 12.24 -7.87
N GLU A 77 -1.84 11.16 -8.30
CA GLU A 77 -3.30 11.17 -8.41
C GLU A 77 -3.99 11.29 -7.06
N THR A 78 -3.36 10.79 -6.01
CA THR A 78 -4.02 10.69 -4.70
C THR A 78 -3.46 11.64 -3.64
N LYS A 79 -2.55 12.53 -4.02
CA LYS A 79 -1.83 13.35 -3.03
C LYS A 79 -2.75 14.22 -2.17
N ASP A 80 -3.90 14.62 -2.68
CA ASP A 80 -4.81 15.50 -1.94
C ASP A 80 -6.03 14.76 -1.38
N MET A 81 -6.03 13.44 -1.41
CA MET A 81 -7.18 12.64 -0.99
C MET A 81 -7.15 12.27 0.49
N GLY A 82 -6.01 12.38 1.15
CA GLY A 82 -5.91 12.07 2.57
C GLY A 82 -6.55 13.14 3.43
N ASP A 83 -7.14 12.73 4.55
CA ASP A 83 -7.71 13.66 5.51
C ASP A 83 -6.55 14.42 6.18
N PRO A 84 -6.50 15.75 6.08
CA PRO A 84 -5.40 16.51 6.67
C PRO A 84 -5.35 16.41 8.20
N ASN A 85 -6.46 16.09 8.83
CA ASN A 85 -6.52 15.89 10.28
C ASN A 85 -6.40 14.43 10.68
N GLY A 86 -6.41 13.52 9.72
CA GLY A 86 -6.27 12.10 9.97
C GLY A 86 -4.81 11.74 10.04
N LYS A 87 -4.49 10.76 10.85
CA LYS A 87 -3.13 10.27 10.95
C LYS A 87 -3.04 8.92 10.29
N GLY A 88 -2.16 8.84 9.32
CA GLY A 88 -1.86 7.54 8.75
C GLY A 88 -1.04 6.74 9.74
N ASN A 89 -1.29 5.46 9.80
CA ASN A 89 -0.47 4.52 10.52
C ASN A 89 0.30 3.71 9.52
N PHE A 90 1.61 3.65 9.72
CA PHE A 90 2.51 2.95 8.83
C PHE A 90 3.30 1.96 9.66
N GLN A 91 3.29 0.71 9.26
CA GLN A 91 3.99 -0.33 9.98
C GLN A 91 4.72 -1.23 9.00
N LYS A 92 6.03 -1.38 9.17
CA LYS A 92 6.83 -2.26 8.34
C LYS A 92 7.28 -3.43 9.20
N ILE A 93 6.94 -4.62 8.78
CA ILE A 93 7.22 -5.83 9.52
C ILE A 93 8.12 -6.73 8.68
N TYR A 94 9.22 -7.16 9.28
CA TYR A 94 10.12 -8.10 8.64
C TYR A 94 9.71 -9.51 9.07
N ILE A 95 9.40 -10.33 8.07
CA ILE A 95 9.00 -11.71 8.31
C ILE A 95 10.16 -12.59 7.90
N CYS A 96 10.75 -13.24 8.87
CA CYS A 96 11.86 -14.14 8.59
C CYS A 96 11.33 -15.45 8.04
N PRO A 97 11.91 -15.93 6.94
CA PRO A 97 11.58 -17.27 6.47
C PRO A 97 11.92 -18.29 7.54
N LYS A 98 11.24 -19.40 7.48
CA LYS A 98 11.45 -20.45 8.44
C LYS A 98 12.91 -20.87 8.56
N ALA A 99 13.59 -20.94 7.43
CA ALA A 99 14.99 -21.34 7.42
C ALA A 99 15.87 -20.38 8.20
N ASN A 100 15.46 -19.14 8.35
CA ASN A 100 16.24 -18.14 9.05
C ASN A 100 15.86 -18.03 10.50
N GLN A 101 14.91 -18.81 10.92
CA GLN A 101 14.38 -18.69 12.27
C GLN A 101 14.97 -19.68 13.23
N LYS A 102 15.82 -20.54 12.68
CA LYS A 102 16.39 -21.56 13.48
C LYS A 102 17.65 -21.26 14.06
#